data_a8d1790ce630dfa0c1ee7c2451d7b64f
#
_entry.id   a8d1790ce630dfa0c1ee7c2451d7b64f
#
_cell.length_a   1.000
_cell.length_b   1.000
_cell.length_c   1.000
_cell.angle_alpha   90.00
_cell.angle_beta   90.00
_cell.angle_gamma   90.00
#
_symmetry.space_group_name_H-M   'P 1'
#
loop_
_entity.id
_entity.type
_entity.pdbx_description
1 polymer ?
#
loop_
_entity_poly.entity_id
_entity_poly.type
_entity_poly.pdbx_seq_one_letter_code
_entity_poly.pdbx_strand_id
1 'polypeptide(L)'
;TTTHPRYEHFKKQAFSKDEWIELLTVSKKLGVEVYADIFGLEAFDIAKQCDVDGYKLHSSDLNNTKLLEELALQDKKVFLATGGSTILEMQYALDKLTKHNKCQDIIMLHGFQAYPTKVEDSVLSRLSKLKELFGEVVRIGYSDHIHGDDRFATILPLMSIPYGVDYIEKHVTLDRAAKGVDYYSSYEPEELRAFIKDVRLAEQSIGLNSLEFSDSEKKYRNTVKKSWTTVKD
;
A
#
# COMPACT_ATOMS: atom_id res chain seq x y z
N THR A 1 5.95 24.28 11.25
CA THR A 1 6.17 25.53 12.01
C THR A 1 5.00 25.79 12.94
N THR A 2 5.22 26.45 14.08
CA THR A 2 4.20 26.82 15.07
C THR A 2 3.09 27.72 14.52
N THR A 3 3.30 28.28 13.33
CA THR A 3 2.34 29.14 12.61
C THR A 3 1.42 28.38 11.66
N HIS A 4 1.63 27.06 11.48
CA HIS A 4 0.78 26.24 10.59
C HIS A 4 -0.63 26.08 11.19
N PRO A 5 -1.72 26.24 10.41
CA PRO A 5 -3.10 26.17 10.93
C PRO A 5 -3.44 24.85 11.67
N ARG A 6 -2.79 23.75 11.30
CA ARG A 6 -2.97 22.43 11.95
C ARG A 6 -1.95 22.14 13.06
N TYR A 7 -1.09 23.11 13.44
CA TYR A 7 -0.03 22.86 14.42
C TYR A 7 -0.58 22.33 15.76
N GLU A 8 -1.58 23.00 16.32
CA GLU A 8 -2.19 22.60 17.58
C GLU A 8 -2.92 21.23 17.48
N HIS A 9 -3.47 20.91 16.32
CA HIS A 9 -4.07 19.60 16.08
C HIS A 9 -3.03 18.48 16.15
N PHE A 10 -1.94 18.60 15.39
CA PHE A 10 -0.87 17.59 15.40
C PHE A 10 -0.14 17.53 16.74
N LYS A 11 0.06 18.65 17.43
CA LYS A 11 0.68 18.71 18.75
C LYS A 11 -0.08 17.89 19.79
N LYS A 12 -1.40 17.91 19.74
CA LYS A 12 -2.26 17.11 20.65
C LYS A 12 -2.16 15.61 20.42
N GLN A 13 -1.68 15.20 19.26
CA GLN A 13 -1.59 13.80 18.85
C GLN A 13 -0.14 13.30 18.81
N ALA A 14 0.81 14.18 19.14
CA ALA A 14 2.21 13.80 19.18
C ALA A 14 2.49 12.92 20.41
N PHE A 15 3.09 11.79 20.18
CA PHE A 15 3.67 10.96 21.23
C PHE A 15 5.10 11.41 21.53
N SER A 16 5.52 11.26 22.79
CA SER A 16 6.91 11.34 23.16
C SER A 16 7.71 10.17 22.56
N LYS A 17 9.03 10.28 22.59
CA LYS A 17 9.91 9.20 22.14
C LYS A 17 9.64 7.88 22.90
N ASP A 18 9.45 7.96 24.22
CA ASP A 18 9.23 6.77 25.05
C ASP A 18 7.87 6.11 24.73
N GLU A 19 6.83 6.90 24.52
CA GLU A 19 5.52 6.39 24.09
C GLU A 19 5.60 5.71 22.71
N TRP A 20 6.38 6.27 21.76
CA TRP A 20 6.62 5.61 20.46
C TRP A 20 7.34 4.28 20.62
N ILE A 21 8.38 4.22 21.47
CA ILE A 21 9.12 2.99 21.75
C ILE A 21 8.19 1.93 22.36
N GLU A 22 7.35 2.32 23.32
CA GLU A 22 6.37 1.42 23.93
C GLU A 22 5.38 0.90 22.88
N LEU A 23 4.78 1.79 22.09
CA LEU A 23 3.80 1.44 21.05
C LEU A 23 4.38 0.44 20.03
N LEU A 24 5.55 0.73 19.47
CA LEU A 24 6.20 -0.14 18.49
C LEU A 24 6.58 -1.49 19.10
N THR A 25 7.06 -1.50 20.34
CA THR A 25 7.43 -2.73 21.04
C THR A 25 6.21 -3.60 21.33
N VAL A 26 5.10 -3.02 21.75
CA VAL A 26 3.84 -3.75 21.99
C VAL A 26 3.29 -4.29 20.66
N SER A 27 3.31 -3.50 19.60
CA SER A 27 2.84 -3.93 18.29
C SER A 27 3.60 -5.17 17.77
N LYS A 28 4.92 -5.19 17.90
CA LYS A 28 5.73 -6.38 17.53
C LYS A 28 5.35 -7.63 18.33
N LYS A 29 5.02 -7.50 19.61
CA LYS A 29 4.59 -8.64 20.47
C LYS A 29 3.25 -9.24 20.05
N LEU A 30 2.44 -8.51 19.28
CA LEU A 30 1.18 -9.02 18.74
C LEU A 30 1.35 -9.97 17.53
N GLY A 31 2.59 -10.19 17.09
CA GLY A 31 2.90 -11.12 15.99
C GLY A 31 2.58 -10.58 14.59
N VAL A 32 2.50 -9.25 14.45
CA VAL A 32 2.37 -8.57 13.17
C VAL A 32 3.68 -7.90 12.78
N GLU A 33 3.95 -7.78 11.48
CA GLU A 33 5.04 -6.95 10.99
C GLU A 33 4.73 -5.48 11.26
N VAL A 34 5.72 -4.73 11.72
CA VAL A 34 5.60 -3.31 12.08
C VAL A 34 6.41 -2.47 11.13
N TYR A 35 5.74 -1.59 10.41
CA TYR A 35 6.36 -0.64 9.48
C TYR A 35 6.14 0.79 10.00
N ALA A 36 7.22 1.56 10.12
CA ALA A 36 7.15 2.93 10.60
C ALA A 36 7.12 3.91 9.42
N ASP A 37 6.10 4.77 9.36
CA ASP A 37 6.08 5.93 8.46
C ASP A 37 6.95 7.03 9.08
N ILE A 38 8.10 7.31 8.45
CA ILE A 38 9.15 8.16 9.01
C ILE A 38 9.16 9.54 8.34
N PHE A 39 9.12 10.58 9.17
CA PHE A 39 9.22 11.99 8.76
C PHE A 39 10.53 12.56 9.31
N GLY A 40 11.62 12.35 8.56
CA GLY A 40 12.95 12.80 8.92
C GLY A 40 13.75 11.84 9.81
N LEU A 41 14.96 12.25 10.16
CA LEU A 41 15.96 11.40 10.82
C LEU A 41 15.61 11.03 12.26
N GLU A 42 14.96 11.92 12.99
CA GLU A 42 14.59 11.63 14.39
C GLU A 42 13.58 10.46 14.46
N ALA A 43 12.55 10.47 13.60
CA ALA A 43 11.60 9.37 13.50
C ALA A 43 12.28 8.08 13.01
N PHE A 44 13.22 8.18 12.08
CA PHE A 44 14.03 7.06 11.63
C PHE A 44 14.85 6.44 12.78
N ASP A 45 15.51 7.26 13.59
CA ASP A 45 16.33 6.79 14.73
C ASP A 45 15.48 6.05 15.78
N ILE A 46 14.26 6.54 16.05
CA ILE A 46 13.32 5.87 16.97
C ILE A 46 12.90 4.51 16.39
N ALA A 47 12.48 4.48 15.15
CA ALA A 47 12.06 3.25 14.47
C ALA A 47 13.20 2.22 14.40
N LYS A 48 14.41 2.66 14.08
CA LYS A 48 15.63 1.84 14.07
C LYS A 48 15.96 1.27 15.45
N GLN A 49 15.83 2.07 16.51
CA GLN A 49 16.04 1.61 17.90
C GLN A 49 15.03 0.52 18.29
N CYS A 50 13.80 0.56 17.77
CA CYS A 50 12.76 -0.44 18.03
C CYS A 50 12.87 -1.67 17.12
N ASP A 51 13.85 -1.72 16.22
CA ASP A 51 14.05 -2.79 15.26
C ASP A 51 12.76 -3.14 14.50
N VAL A 52 12.10 -2.12 13.92
CA VAL A 52 10.90 -2.31 13.09
C VAL A 52 11.20 -3.19 11.88
N ASP A 53 10.18 -3.83 11.31
CA ASP A 53 10.33 -4.76 10.18
C ASP A 53 10.57 -4.04 8.84
N GLY A 54 10.27 -2.75 8.79
CA GLY A 54 10.59 -1.88 7.65
C GLY A 54 10.13 -0.45 7.86
N TYR A 55 10.30 0.34 6.82
CA TYR A 55 10.06 1.78 6.85
C TYR A 55 9.12 2.18 5.73
N LYS A 56 8.31 3.21 5.98
CA LYS A 56 7.61 3.92 4.93
C LYS A 56 8.15 5.33 4.81
N LEU A 57 8.39 5.77 3.58
CA LEU A 57 8.80 7.12 3.26
C LEU A 57 7.65 7.84 2.58
N HIS A 58 7.24 8.96 3.16
CA HIS A 58 6.21 9.81 2.59
C HIS A 58 6.68 10.47 1.29
N SER A 59 5.77 10.75 0.36
CA SER A 59 6.11 11.36 -0.93
C SER A 59 6.82 12.72 -0.82
N SER A 60 6.60 13.46 0.27
CA SER A 60 7.32 14.71 0.56
C SER A 60 8.81 14.55 0.79
N ASP A 61 9.27 13.36 1.11
CA ASP A 61 10.66 13.06 1.47
C ASP A 61 11.44 12.30 0.38
N LEU A 62 10.86 12.09 -0.81
CA LEU A 62 11.55 11.42 -1.93
C LEU A 62 12.83 12.14 -2.39
N ASN A 63 12.98 13.42 -2.07
CA ASN A 63 14.19 14.22 -2.32
C ASN A 63 15.07 14.41 -1.06
N ASN A 64 14.72 13.77 0.06
CA ASN A 64 15.49 13.87 1.31
C ASN A 64 16.70 12.94 1.24
N THR A 65 17.75 13.41 0.59
CA THR A 65 18.97 12.63 0.32
C THR A 65 19.53 11.98 1.57
N LYS A 66 19.58 12.69 2.70
CA LYS A 66 20.17 12.17 3.92
C LYS A 66 19.37 11.01 4.50
N LEU A 67 18.04 11.12 4.49
CA LEU A 67 17.16 10.06 4.96
C LEU A 67 17.22 8.84 4.03
N LEU A 68 17.24 9.05 2.71
CA LEU A 68 17.39 7.98 1.73
C LEU A 68 18.73 7.23 1.87
N GLU A 69 19.83 7.94 2.13
CA GLU A 69 21.14 7.33 2.35
C GLU A 69 21.19 6.50 3.64
N GLU A 70 20.55 6.94 4.73
CA GLU A 70 20.41 6.15 5.95
C GLU A 70 19.54 4.90 5.75
N LEU A 71 18.43 5.02 5.02
CA LEU A 71 17.56 3.89 4.66
C LEU A 71 18.29 2.87 3.78
N ALA A 72 19.10 3.32 2.81
CA ALA A 72 19.87 2.47 1.91
C ALA A 72 20.87 1.55 2.64
N LEU A 73 21.23 1.87 3.88
CA LEU A 73 22.11 1.05 4.72
C LEU A 73 21.36 -0.01 5.54
N GLN A 74 20.03 0.00 5.52
CA GLN A 74 19.21 -0.95 6.26
C GLN A 74 18.87 -2.15 5.36
N ASP A 75 18.95 -3.36 5.93
CA ASP A 75 18.43 -4.59 5.31
C ASP A 75 16.98 -4.78 5.76
N LYS A 76 16.13 -3.87 5.31
CA LYS A 76 14.71 -3.78 5.70
C LYS A 76 13.86 -3.40 4.50
N LYS A 77 12.58 -3.78 4.54
CA LYS A 77 11.58 -3.40 3.56
C LYS A 77 11.32 -1.88 3.59
N VAL A 78 11.23 -1.26 2.42
CA VAL A 78 10.95 0.18 2.30
C VAL A 78 9.75 0.41 1.39
N PHE A 79 8.72 1.04 1.92
CA PHE A 79 7.58 1.54 1.17
C PHE A 79 7.82 3.00 0.77
N LEU A 80 7.68 3.30 -0.51
CA LEU A 80 7.78 4.66 -1.07
C LEU A 80 6.40 5.13 -1.50
N ALA A 81 5.82 6.10 -0.81
CA ALA A 81 4.62 6.77 -1.30
C ALA A 81 4.96 7.66 -2.51
N THR A 82 4.21 7.52 -3.61
CA THR A 82 4.50 8.22 -4.87
C THR A 82 3.48 9.29 -5.23
N GLY A 83 2.51 9.55 -4.35
CA GLY A 83 1.45 10.54 -4.58
C GLY A 83 2.00 11.95 -4.79
N GLY A 84 1.66 12.57 -5.94
CA GLY A 84 2.13 13.91 -6.27
C GLY A 84 3.59 14.02 -6.70
N SER A 85 4.30 12.89 -6.87
CA SER A 85 5.71 12.87 -7.25
C SER A 85 5.89 12.69 -8.75
N THR A 86 6.97 13.25 -9.27
CA THR A 86 7.41 13.06 -10.66
C THR A 86 8.18 11.76 -10.81
N ILE A 87 8.29 11.26 -12.05
CA ILE A 87 9.11 10.08 -12.38
C ILE A 87 10.57 10.30 -11.96
N LEU A 88 11.11 11.51 -12.13
CA LEU A 88 12.49 11.82 -11.77
C LEU A 88 12.73 11.76 -10.25
N GLU A 89 11.77 12.19 -9.44
CA GLU A 89 11.85 12.08 -7.98
C GLU A 89 11.80 10.62 -7.52
N MET A 90 10.93 9.82 -8.14
CA MET A 90 10.85 8.37 -7.87
C MET A 90 12.15 7.66 -8.24
N GLN A 91 12.69 7.95 -9.43
CA GLN A 91 13.97 7.40 -9.89
C GLN A 91 15.12 7.81 -8.97
N TYR A 92 15.17 9.09 -8.58
CA TYR A 92 16.19 9.60 -7.66
C TYR A 92 16.17 8.86 -6.31
N ALA A 93 14.97 8.69 -5.72
CA ALA A 93 14.83 7.95 -4.47
C ALA A 93 15.29 6.50 -4.63
N LEU A 94 14.89 5.84 -5.72
CA LEU A 94 15.27 4.46 -6.02
C LEU A 94 16.80 4.31 -6.20
N ASP A 95 17.44 5.19 -6.95
CA ASP A 95 18.89 5.19 -7.16
C ASP A 95 19.65 5.34 -5.83
N LYS A 96 19.12 6.15 -4.91
CA LYS A 96 19.73 6.30 -3.58
C LYS A 96 19.56 5.04 -2.72
N LEU A 97 18.36 4.46 -2.69
CA LEU A 97 18.07 3.28 -1.89
C LEU A 97 18.82 2.03 -2.37
N THR A 98 18.99 1.87 -3.66
CA THR A 98 19.66 0.68 -4.25
C THR A 98 21.19 0.78 -4.26
N LYS A 99 21.76 1.95 -3.99
CA LYS A 99 23.19 2.24 -4.09
C LYS A 99 24.11 1.23 -3.39
N HIS A 100 23.68 0.67 -2.27
CA HIS A 100 24.50 -0.22 -1.44
C HIS A 100 24.07 -1.69 -1.53
N ASN A 101 23.07 -2.02 -2.35
CA ASN A 101 22.49 -3.36 -2.49
C ASN A 101 22.03 -4.01 -1.16
N LYS A 102 21.74 -3.21 -0.14
CA LYS A 102 21.21 -3.67 1.15
C LYS A 102 19.69 -3.60 1.19
N CYS A 103 19.12 -2.46 0.80
CA CYS A 103 17.68 -2.30 0.67
C CYS A 103 17.23 -2.98 -0.63
N GLN A 104 16.81 -4.23 -0.56
CA GLN A 104 16.44 -5.04 -1.73
C GLN A 104 14.92 -5.21 -1.88
N ASP A 105 14.15 -4.89 -0.85
CA ASP A 105 12.70 -5.03 -0.87
C ASP A 105 12.04 -3.65 -0.82
N ILE A 106 11.87 -3.06 -2.00
CA ILE A 106 11.29 -1.73 -2.17
C ILE A 106 9.90 -1.86 -2.79
N ILE A 107 8.92 -1.18 -2.21
CA ILE A 107 7.55 -1.15 -2.68
C ILE A 107 7.18 0.30 -3.02
N MET A 108 6.81 0.59 -4.25
CA MET A 108 6.21 1.87 -4.63
C MET A 108 4.70 1.83 -4.43
N LEU A 109 4.18 2.68 -3.54
CA LEU A 109 2.76 2.82 -3.24
C LEU A 109 2.15 3.94 -4.08
N HIS A 110 1.32 3.57 -5.06
CA HIS A 110 0.49 4.55 -5.76
C HIS A 110 -0.69 4.95 -4.89
N GLY A 111 -0.92 6.24 -4.73
CA GLY A 111 -2.08 6.80 -4.05
C GLY A 111 -1.96 8.31 -3.97
N PHE A 112 -3.07 9.02 -4.20
CA PHE A 112 -3.11 10.45 -3.99
C PHE A 112 -3.53 10.74 -2.55
N GLN A 113 -2.73 11.52 -1.85
CA GLN A 113 -2.88 11.75 -0.41
C GLN A 113 -3.73 13.01 -0.14
N ALA A 114 -5.00 12.96 -0.49
CA ALA A 114 -6.04 13.84 0.05
C ALA A 114 -6.92 13.05 1.02
N TYR A 115 -7.44 13.67 2.03
CA TYR A 115 -8.23 13.04 3.08
C TYR A 115 -9.62 13.70 3.19
N PRO A 116 -10.65 13.12 2.52
CA PRO A 116 -10.62 11.96 1.63
C PRO A 116 -10.15 12.30 0.21
N THR A 117 -9.62 11.30 -0.51
CA THR A 117 -9.38 11.39 -1.95
C THR A 117 -10.71 11.22 -2.70
N LYS A 118 -10.90 11.95 -3.80
CA LYS A 118 -12.03 11.72 -4.71
C LYS A 118 -11.76 10.51 -5.60
N VAL A 119 -12.82 9.83 -6.01
CA VAL A 119 -12.72 8.63 -6.85
C VAL A 119 -11.95 8.90 -8.15
N GLU A 120 -12.23 10.02 -8.82
CA GLU A 120 -11.57 10.44 -10.06
C GLU A 120 -10.07 10.72 -9.91
N ASP A 121 -9.61 11.08 -8.70
CA ASP A 121 -8.21 11.38 -8.40
C ASP A 121 -7.39 10.11 -8.08
N SER A 122 -8.02 8.95 -7.93
CA SER A 122 -7.34 7.69 -7.62
C SER A 122 -6.53 7.13 -8.79
N VAL A 123 -6.90 7.44 -10.02
CA VAL A 123 -6.18 7.18 -11.29
C VAL A 123 -5.45 5.82 -11.30
N LEU A 124 -6.19 4.72 -11.12
CA LEU A 124 -5.62 3.36 -11.01
C LEU A 124 -4.76 2.94 -12.22
N SER A 125 -4.99 3.52 -13.40
CA SER A 125 -4.16 3.26 -14.58
C SER A 125 -2.67 3.55 -14.39
N ARG A 126 -2.31 4.41 -13.41
CA ARG A 126 -0.91 4.67 -13.06
C ARG A 126 -0.20 3.45 -12.49
N LEU A 127 -0.92 2.50 -11.92
CA LEU A 127 -0.34 1.22 -11.44
C LEU A 127 0.34 0.46 -12.59
N SER A 128 -0.32 0.37 -13.76
CA SER A 128 0.32 -0.23 -14.95
C SER A 128 1.58 0.52 -15.36
N LYS A 129 1.54 1.85 -15.31
CA LYS A 129 2.69 2.66 -15.72
C LYS A 129 3.85 2.56 -14.74
N LEU A 130 3.59 2.51 -13.45
CA LEU A 130 4.64 2.26 -12.44
C LEU A 130 5.25 0.85 -12.62
N LYS A 131 4.41 -0.15 -12.90
CA LYS A 131 4.88 -1.51 -13.16
C LYS A 131 5.73 -1.60 -14.42
N GLU A 132 5.34 -0.90 -15.50
CA GLU A 132 6.12 -0.82 -16.74
C GLU A 132 7.50 -0.18 -16.52
N LEU A 133 7.57 0.90 -15.74
CA LEU A 133 8.79 1.69 -15.56
C LEU A 133 9.73 1.11 -14.49
N PHE A 134 9.18 0.52 -13.42
CA PHE A 134 9.95 0.17 -12.23
C PHE A 134 9.76 -1.29 -11.78
N GLY A 135 8.81 -2.03 -12.35
CA GLY A 135 8.39 -3.36 -11.86
C GLY A 135 9.45 -4.46 -11.92
N GLU A 136 10.56 -4.25 -12.64
CA GLU A 136 11.70 -5.16 -12.62
C GLU A 136 12.59 -4.98 -11.37
N VAL A 137 12.47 -3.83 -10.69
CA VAL A 137 13.35 -3.45 -9.56
C VAL A 137 12.56 -3.36 -8.27
N VAL A 138 11.28 -2.98 -8.34
CA VAL A 138 10.43 -2.76 -7.17
C VAL A 138 9.10 -3.50 -7.30
N ARG A 139 8.48 -3.79 -6.16
CA ARG A 139 7.07 -4.21 -6.11
C ARG A 139 6.15 -2.98 -6.12
N ILE A 140 4.91 -3.17 -6.55
CA ILE A 140 3.93 -2.08 -6.65
C ILE A 140 2.80 -2.34 -5.66
N GLY A 141 2.36 -1.28 -4.99
CA GLY A 141 1.21 -1.30 -4.11
C GLY A 141 0.25 -0.15 -4.38
N TYR A 142 -0.93 -0.25 -3.81
CA TYR A 142 -1.96 0.79 -3.86
C TYR A 142 -2.29 1.28 -2.45
N SER A 143 -2.22 2.59 -2.25
CA SER A 143 -2.58 3.26 -1.00
C SER A 143 -3.89 4.02 -1.19
N ASP A 144 -4.94 3.56 -0.53
CA ASP A 144 -6.29 4.09 -0.70
C ASP A 144 -6.65 5.10 0.40
N HIS A 145 -7.21 6.25 -0.03
CA HIS A 145 -7.65 7.33 0.86
C HIS A 145 -9.09 7.78 0.57
N ILE A 146 -9.90 6.95 -0.07
CA ILE A 146 -11.33 7.20 -0.27
C ILE A 146 -12.03 7.25 1.09
N HIS A 147 -13.10 8.06 1.20
CA HIS A 147 -13.88 8.15 2.43
C HIS A 147 -14.38 6.76 2.86
N GLY A 148 -14.17 6.41 4.14
CA GLY A 148 -14.46 5.08 4.65
C GLY A 148 -15.91 4.61 4.47
N ASP A 149 -16.89 5.55 4.49
CA ASP A 149 -18.30 5.26 4.23
C ASP A 149 -18.65 5.16 2.74
N ASP A 150 -17.72 5.50 1.83
CA ASP A 150 -17.97 5.36 0.40
C ASP A 150 -17.70 3.91 -0.03
N ARG A 151 -18.64 3.32 -0.78
CA ARG A 151 -18.46 1.98 -1.34
C ARG A 151 -17.17 1.84 -2.18
N PHE A 152 -16.70 2.94 -2.78
CA PHE A 152 -15.47 2.94 -3.56
C PHE A 152 -14.20 2.80 -2.69
N ALA A 153 -14.28 2.99 -1.38
CA ALA A 153 -13.21 2.64 -0.46
C ALA A 153 -12.86 1.13 -0.48
N THR A 154 -13.84 0.28 -0.84
CA THR A 154 -13.63 -1.16 -1.07
C THR A 154 -13.39 -1.47 -2.55
N ILE A 155 -14.17 -0.86 -3.45
CA ILE A 155 -14.12 -1.18 -4.89
C ILE A 155 -12.77 -0.84 -5.51
N LEU A 156 -12.20 0.34 -5.24
CA LEU A 156 -10.93 0.75 -5.87
C LEU A 156 -9.74 -0.14 -5.47
N PRO A 157 -9.55 -0.48 -4.18
CA PRO A 157 -8.54 -1.47 -3.81
C PRO A 157 -8.72 -2.83 -4.49
N LEU A 158 -9.95 -3.34 -4.60
CA LEU A 158 -10.22 -4.58 -5.33
C LEU A 158 -9.90 -4.44 -6.84
N MET A 159 -10.23 -3.30 -7.44
CA MET A 159 -9.89 -2.99 -8.83
C MET A 159 -8.37 -2.85 -9.05
N SER A 160 -7.58 -2.61 -8.03
CA SER A 160 -6.13 -2.54 -8.14
C SER A 160 -5.48 -3.93 -8.32
N ILE A 161 -6.12 -4.99 -7.85
CA ILE A 161 -5.58 -6.35 -7.89
C ILE A 161 -5.25 -6.83 -9.32
N PRO A 162 -6.12 -6.67 -10.34
CA PRO A 162 -5.80 -7.03 -11.72
C PRO A 162 -4.59 -6.29 -12.31
N TYR A 163 -4.21 -5.13 -11.76
CA TYR A 163 -2.98 -4.45 -12.14
C TYR A 163 -1.72 -5.09 -11.55
N GLY A 164 -1.89 -6.13 -10.73
CA GLY A 164 -0.79 -6.89 -10.14
C GLY A 164 -0.09 -6.12 -9.02
N VAL A 165 -0.88 -5.49 -8.14
CA VAL A 165 -0.35 -4.93 -6.90
C VAL A 165 -0.03 -6.04 -5.91
N ASP A 166 1.09 -5.90 -5.21
CA ASP A 166 1.53 -6.82 -4.15
C ASP A 166 1.05 -6.37 -2.77
N TYR A 167 0.70 -5.09 -2.63
CA TYR A 167 0.30 -4.47 -1.36
C TYR A 167 -0.89 -3.54 -1.56
N ILE A 168 -1.78 -3.56 -0.57
CA ILE A 168 -2.87 -2.58 -0.42
C ILE A 168 -2.74 -1.95 0.95
N GLU A 169 -2.64 -0.62 1.01
CA GLU A 169 -2.60 0.15 2.24
C GLU A 169 -3.97 0.77 2.52
N LYS A 170 -4.43 0.65 3.77
CA LYS A 170 -5.67 1.24 4.26
C LYS A 170 -5.47 1.86 5.63
N HIS A 171 -6.02 3.05 5.85
CA HIS A 171 -6.17 3.62 7.17
C HIS A 171 -7.19 2.85 8.00
N VAL A 172 -6.93 2.73 9.30
CA VAL A 172 -7.84 2.09 10.27
C VAL A 172 -8.02 2.96 11.49
N THR A 173 -9.20 2.90 12.09
CA THR A 173 -9.52 3.56 13.35
C THR A 173 -10.41 2.65 14.18
N LEU A 174 -10.42 2.82 15.49
CA LEU A 174 -11.37 2.10 16.35
C LEU A 174 -12.79 2.63 16.23
N ASP A 175 -12.91 3.95 16.03
CA ASP A 175 -14.19 4.66 15.94
C ASP A 175 -14.00 5.92 15.08
N ARG A 176 -14.66 6.01 13.92
CA ARG A 176 -14.64 7.20 13.07
C ARG A 176 -15.32 8.40 13.71
N ALA A 177 -16.32 8.16 14.59
CA ALA A 177 -17.02 9.24 15.29
C ALA A 177 -16.12 10.00 16.27
N ALA A 178 -15.02 9.38 16.73
CA ALA A 178 -13.99 10.02 17.55
C ALA A 178 -13.16 11.08 16.80
N LYS A 179 -13.23 11.11 15.45
CA LYS A 179 -12.55 12.08 14.58
C LYS A 179 -11.05 12.21 14.84
N GLY A 180 -10.36 11.07 14.95
CA GLY A 180 -8.90 10.98 15.02
C GLY A 180 -8.20 11.46 13.74
N VAL A 181 -6.90 11.25 13.63
CA VAL A 181 -6.15 11.56 12.40
C VAL A 181 -6.68 10.70 11.26
N ASP A 182 -6.89 11.31 10.09
CA ASP A 182 -7.28 10.66 8.84
C ASP A 182 -8.52 9.76 8.93
N TYR A 183 -9.36 9.97 9.96
CA TYR A 183 -10.56 9.18 10.23
C TYR A 183 -11.51 9.09 9.03
N TYR A 184 -11.54 10.11 8.17
CA TYR A 184 -12.38 10.13 6.97
C TYR A 184 -12.12 8.91 6.06
N SER A 185 -10.85 8.52 5.92
CA SER A 185 -10.42 7.45 5.02
C SER A 185 -10.15 6.13 5.74
N SER A 186 -10.50 6.06 7.02
CA SER A 186 -10.21 4.90 7.87
C SER A 186 -11.37 3.91 7.90
N TYR A 187 -11.03 2.62 7.90
CA TYR A 187 -11.96 1.55 8.24
C TYR A 187 -12.04 1.32 9.75
N GLU A 188 -13.22 0.99 10.23
CA GLU A 188 -13.42 0.40 11.54
C GLU A 188 -13.11 -1.11 11.53
N PRO A 189 -12.91 -1.77 12.69
CA PRO A 189 -12.41 -3.15 12.72
C PRO A 189 -13.26 -4.15 11.93
N GLU A 190 -14.61 -4.04 11.98
CA GLU A 190 -15.49 -4.95 11.25
C GLU A 190 -15.45 -4.71 9.74
N GLU A 191 -15.32 -3.45 9.31
CA GLU A 191 -15.18 -3.08 7.91
C GLU A 191 -13.85 -3.60 7.35
N LEU A 192 -12.75 -3.46 8.12
CA LEU A 192 -11.46 -4.01 7.74
C LEU A 192 -11.52 -5.55 7.60
N ARG A 193 -12.20 -6.23 8.53
CA ARG A 193 -12.37 -7.69 8.47
C ARG A 193 -13.12 -8.11 7.21
N ALA A 194 -14.23 -7.43 6.89
CA ALA A 194 -14.98 -7.67 5.66
C ALA A 194 -14.13 -7.40 4.41
N PHE A 195 -13.43 -6.27 4.39
CA PHE A 195 -12.54 -5.88 3.30
C PHE A 195 -11.44 -6.93 3.04
N ILE A 196 -10.76 -7.40 4.07
CA ILE A 196 -9.73 -8.45 3.92
C ILE A 196 -10.32 -9.71 3.29
N LYS A 197 -11.53 -10.11 3.70
CA LYS A 197 -12.22 -11.25 3.10
C LYS A 197 -12.50 -11.03 1.61
N ASP A 198 -12.94 -9.84 1.24
CA ASP A 198 -13.23 -9.49 -0.15
C ASP A 198 -11.95 -9.47 -1.00
N VAL A 199 -10.83 -8.94 -0.46
CA VAL A 199 -9.52 -8.99 -1.11
C VAL A 199 -9.11 -10.44 -1.41
N ARG A 200 -9.23 -11.36 -0.42
CA ARG A 200 -8.87 -12.77 -0.60
C ARG A 200 -9.75 -13.47 -1.64
N LEU A 201 -11.03 -13.12 -1.72
CA LEU A 201 -11.93 -13.63 -2.76
C LEU A 201 -11.59 -13.07 -4.14
N ALA A 202 -11.27 -11.77 -4.23
CA ALA A 202 -10.86 -11.13 -5.47
C ALA A 202 -9.56 -11.74 -6.02
N GLU A 203 -8.56 -11.97 -5.15
CA GLU A 203 -7.31 -12.67 -5.54
C GLU A 203 -7.59 -14.05 -6.18
N GLN A 204 -8.51 -14.82 -5.61
CA GLN A 204 -8.89 -16.13 -6.16
C GLN A 204 -9.55 -16.01 -7.54
N SER A 205 -10.25 -14.90 -7.82
CA SER A 205 -10.96 -14.67 -9.08
C SER A 205 -10.03 -14.31 -10.24
N ILE A 206 -8.82 -13.83 -9.97
CA ILE A 206 -7.84 -13.49 -11.01
C ILE A 206 -7.35 -14.75 -11.74
N GLY A 207 -7.21 -15.87 -11.04
CA GLY A 207 -6.75 -17.13 -11.61
C GLY A 207 -5.31 -17.07 -12.14
N LEU A 208 -4.99 -17.99 -13.03
CA LEU A 208 -3.71 -18.03 -13.72
C LEU A 208 -3.78 -17.20 -15.02
N ASN A 209 -2.72 -16.51 -15.39
CA ASN A 209 -2.62 -15.84 -16.68
C ASN A 209 -2.40 -16.88 -17.82
N SER A 210 -3.43 -17.69 -18.08
CA SER A 210 -3.40 -18.79 -19.02
C SER A 210 -4.77 -18.91 -19.71
N LEU A 211 -4.77 -19.38 -20.94
CA LEU A 211 -5.98 -19.78 -21.68
C LEU A 211 -6.30 -21.27 -21.53
N GLU A 212 -5.60 -22.00 -20.68
CA GLU A 212 -5.92 -23.38 -20.36
C GLU A 212 -7.24 -23.47 -19.58
N PHE A 213 -8.02 -24.49 -19.93
CA PHE A 213 -9.30 -24.71 -19.28
C PHE A 213 -9.12 -25.21 -17.83
N SER A 214 -9.83 -24.59 -16.92
CA SER A 214 -10.07 -25.15 -15.59
C SER A 214 -10.82 -26.49 -15.68
N ASP A 215 -10.82 -27.26 -14.62
CA ASP A 215 -11.55 -28.54 -14.61
C ASP A 215 -13.08 -28.33 -14.74
N SER A 216 -13.60 -27.23 -14.22
CA SER A 216 -15.00 -26.85 -14.40
C SER A 216 -15.32 -26.54 -15.85
N GLU A 217 -14.45 -25.82 -16.55
CA GLU A 217 -14.60 -25.51 -17.98
C GLU A 217 -14.48 -26.76 -18.84
N LYS A 218 -13.55 -27.69 -18.52
CA LYS A 218 -13.45 -28.98 -19.20
C LYS A 218 -14.73 -29.79 -19.05
N LYS A 219 -15.29 -29.84 -17.83
CA LYS A 219 -16.57 -30.51 -17.54
C LYS A 219 -17.73 -29.86 -18.33
N TYR A 220 -17.84 -28.54 -18.27
CA TYR A 220 -18.85 -27.79 -19.04
C TYR A 220 -18.72 -28.05 -20.54
N ARG A 221 -17.51 -27.97 -21.08
CA ARG A 221 -17.22 -28.22 -22.49
C ARG A 221 -17.68 -29.60 -22.94
N ASN A 222 -17.38 -30.65 -22.16
CA ASN A 222 -17.75 -32.02 -22.47
C ASN A 222 -19.26 -32.27 -22.44
N THR A 223 -20.02 -31.47 -21.65
CA THR A 223 -21.45 -31.64 -21.48
C THR A 223 -22.28 -30.83 -22.49
N VAL A 224 -21.83 -29.61 -22.86
CA VAL A 224 -22.69 -28.67 -23.59
C VAL A 224 -22.14 -28.23 -24.95
N LYS A 225 -20.86 -28.44 -25.24
CA LYS A 225 -20.28 -27.99 -26.50
C LYS A 225 -20.78 -28.89 -27.65
N LYS A 226 -21.42 -28.27 -28.63
CA LYS A 226 -21.88 -28.94 -29.84
C LYS A 226 -20.73 -29.14 -30.82
N SER A 227 -20.68 -30.26 -31.50
CA SER A 227 -19.76 -30.56 -32.59
C SER A 227 -20.54 -30.97 -33.85
N TRP A 228 -19.94 -30.78 -35.01
CA TRP A 228 -20.49 -31.31 -36.25
C TRP A 228 -20.39 -32.85 -36.21
N THR A 229 -21.47 -33.51 -36.56
CA THR A 229 -21.52 -34.97 -36.73
C THR A 229 -21.98 -35.26 -38.14
N THR A 230 -21.44 -36.29 -38.74
CA THR A 230 -21.96 -36.82 -40.01
C THR A 230 -23.28 -37.54 -39.73
N VAL A 231 -24.32 -37.18 -40.51
CA VAL A 231 -25.53 -37.98 -40.54
C VAL A 231 -25.22 -39.19 -41.40
N LYS A 232 -25.36 -40.41 -40.85
CA LYS A 232 -25.37 -41.58 -41.71
C LYS A 232 -26.67 -41.60 -42.45
N ASP A 233 -26.60 -41.67 -43.81
CA ASP A 233 -27.72 -42.03 -44.64
C ASP A 233 -28.22 -43.45 -44.35
#